data_dc709e32a1cbcc06a8162a3c35b61e66
#
_entry.id   dc709e32a1cbcc06a8162a3c35b61e66
#
_cell.length_a   1.000
_cell.length_b   1.000
_cell.length_c   1.000
_cell.angle_alpha   90.00
_cell.angle_beta   90.00
_cell.angle_gamma   90.00
#
_symmetry.space_group_name_H-M   'P 1'
#
loop_
_entity.id
_entity.type
_entity.pdbx_description
1 polymer ?
#
loop_
_entity_poly.entity_id
_entity_poly.type
_entity_poly.pdbx_seq_one_letter_code
_entity_poly.pdbx_strand_id
1 'polypeptide(L)'
;LRTSTGILNHTLQDLIDVVAIKKNKLPKVEKVYFDTISGNIDKSLSRQLAEANTSMHKDFSAKPYINYVYSHLENFLINLTTNAIKYKHPERDLKISIKTYEKGLFTVIEFKDNGIGIDLERYRDRLFGLYQRFHSHVEGKGLGLYLVREQIRAHDGNLHVESEVGKGTTFFIYLKNLINHTEKMN
;
A
#
# COMPACT_ATOMS: atom_id res chain seq x y z
N LEU A 1 -1.86 -16.86 -24.83
CA LEU A 1 -0.72 -15.99 -25.19
C LEU A 1 -0.80 -14.58 -24.57
N ARG A 2 -1.99 -13.95 -24.43
CA ARG A 2 -2.15 -12.60 -23.82
C ARG A 2 -1.91 -12.55 -22.31
N THR A 3 -2.08 -13.63 -21.59
CA THR A 3 -1.85 -13.72 -20.14
C THR A 3 -0.37 -13.76 -19.75
N SER A 4 0.46 -14.45 -20.52
CA SER A 4 1.89 -14.59 -20.22
C SER A 4 2.68 -13.31 -20.44
N THR A 5 2.37 -12.51 -21.46
CA THR A 5 2.99 -11.20 -21.72
C THR A 5 2.62 -10.16 -20.67
N GLY A 6 1.38 -10.17 -20.17
CA GLY A 6 0.95 -9.31 -19.07
C GLY A 6 1.71 -9.60 -17.77
N ILE A 7 1.89 -10.89 -17.46
CA ILE A 7 2.63 -11.35 -16.28
C ILE A 7 4.12 -10.94 -16.36
N LEU A 8 4.72 -11.09 -17.56
CA LEU A 8 6.13 -10.73 -17.79
C LEU A 8 6.37 -9.22 -17.64
N ASN A 9 5.48 -8.40 -18.22
CA ASN A 9 5.56 -6.95 -18.13
C ASN A 9 5.42 -6.44 -16.68
N HIS A 10 4.50 -7.01 -15.90
CA HIS A 10 4.40 -6.67 -14.48
C HIS A 10 5.63 -7.11 -13.68
N THR A 11 6.24 -8.26 -14.02
CA THR A 11 7.47 -8.70 -13.34
C THR A 11 8.64 -7.81 -13.67
N LEU A 12 8.73 -7.36 -14.92
CA LEU A 12 9.76 -6.45 -15.37
C LEU A 12 9.61 -5.09 -14.68
N GLN A 13 8.37 -4.59 -14.58
CA GLN A 13 8.09 -3.33 -13.88
C GLN A 13 8.44 -3.43 -12.38
N ASP A 14 8.04 -4.51 -11.70
CA ASP A 14 8.37 -4.78 -10.30
C ASP A 14 9.90 -4.81 -10.09
N LEU A 15 10.67 -5.41 -11.02
CA LEU A 15 12.13 -5.44 -10.98
C LEU A 15 12.74 -4.07 -11.26
N ILE A 16 12.18 -3.31 -12.20
CA ILE A 16 12.61 -1.93 -12.50
C ILE A 16 12.38 -1.06 -11.25
N ASP A 17 11.27 -1.21 -10.56
CA ASP A 17 10.95 -0.46 -9.35
C ASP A 17 11.93 -0.80 -8.20
N VAL A 18 12.27 -2.09 -8.02
CA VAL A 18 13.33 -2.51 -7.07
C VAL A 18 14.69 -1.90 -7.41
N VAL A 19 15.05 -1.87 -8.71
CA VAL A 19 16.32 -1.30 -9.17
C VAL A 19 16.32 0.23 -9.09
N ALA A 20 15.18 0.88 -9.37
CA ALA A 20 15.04 2.33 -9.28
C ALA A 20 15.17 2.84 -7.84
N ILE A 21 14.65 2.10 -6.85
CA ILE A 21 14.85 2.39 -5.42
C ILE A 21 16.36 2.38 -5.07
N LYS A 22 17.15 1.52 -5.72
CA LYS A 22 18.62 1.44 -5.53
C LYS A 22 19.42 2.45 -6.35
N LYS A 23 18.87 3.01 -7.43
CA LYS A 23 19.51 4.02 -8.27
C LYS A 23 18.97 5.40 -7.91
N ASN A 24 19.65 6.10 -7.04
CA ASN A 24 19.48 7.49 -6.57
C ASN A 24 19.10 8.53 -7.66
N LYS A 25 17.99 8.36 -8.36
CA LYS A 25 17.27 9.51 -8.92
C LYS A 25 16.42 10.03 -7.78
N LEU A 26 16.76 11.22 -7.26
CA LEU A 26 15.97 11.89 -6.23
C LEU A 26 14.50 11.96 -6.72
N PRO A 27 13.58 11.20 -6.14
CA PRO A 27 12.20 11.22 -6.60
C PRO A 27 11.60 12.58 -6.28
N LYS A 28 10.76 13.09 -7.17
CA LYS A 28 10.08 14.37 -6.99
C LYS A 28 9.19 14.31 -5.75
N VAL A 29 9.54 15.13 -4.76
CA VAL A 29 8.71 15.36 -3.58
C VAL A 29 7.70 16.45 -3.89
N GLU A 30 6.43 16.22 -3.60
CA GLU A 30 5.36 17.17 -3.78
C GLU A 30 4.33 17.07 -2.66
N LYS A 31 3.48 18.10 -2.54
CA LYS A 31 2.37 18.09 -1.60
C LYS A 31 1.24 17.21 -2.15
N VAL A 32 1.01 16.08 -1.50
CA VAL A 32 0.00 15.09 -1.90
C VAL A 32 -1.18 15.14 -0.95
N TYR A 33 -2.37 15.42 -1.48
CA TYR A 33 -3.63 15.37 -0.74
C TYR A 33 -4.19 13.95 -0.76
N PHE A 34 -4.53 13.42 0.43
CA PHE A 34 -5.02 12.05 0.56
C PHE A 34 -6.39 11.84 -0.10
N ASP A 35 -7.28 12.82 -0.09
CA ASP A 35 -8.54 12.75 -0.82
C ASP A 35 -8.31 12.58 -2.33
N THR A 36 -7.40 13.37 -2.91
CA THR A 36 -7.11 13.33 -4.34
C THR A 36 -6.54 11.99 -4.76
N ILE A 37 -5.49 11.53 -4.06
CA ILE A 37 -4.83 10.26 -4.43
C ILE A 37 -5.76 9.07 -4.23
N SER A 38 -6.51 9.04 -3.13
CA SER A 38 -7.45 7.96 -2.85
C SER A 38 -8.62 7.94 -3.83
N GLY A 39 -9.11 9.12 -4.26
CA GLY A 39 -10.14 9.20 -5.30
C GLY A 39 -9.66 8.71 -6.68
N ASN A 40 -8.39 8.94 -7.02
CA ASN A 40 -7.80 8.40 -8.25
C ASN A 40 -7.70 6.86 -8.21
N ILE A 41 -7.36 6.30 -7.05
CA ILE A 41 -7.30 4.85 -6.84
C ILE A 41 -8.68 4.21 -6.94
N ASP A 42 -9.72 4.82 -6.34
CA ASP A 42 -11.09 4.34 -6.47
C ASP A 42 -11.54 4.26 -7.94
N LYS A 43 -11.21 5.27 -8.72
CA LYS A 43 -11.50 5.27 -10.16
C LYS A 43 -10.76 4.17 -10.90
N SER A 44 -9.47 4.00 -10.62
CA SER A 44 -8.63 2.99 -11.29
C SER A 44 -9.02 1.55 -10.95
N LEU A 45 -9.52 1.31 -9.72
CA LEU A 45 -9.93 -0.01 -9.23
C LEU A 45 -11.45 -0.18 -9.17
N SER A 46 -12.23 0.75 -9.76
CA SER A 46 -13.69 0.83 -9.64
C SER A 46 -14.40 -0.50 -9.96
N ARG A 47 -14.01 -1.16 -11.04
CA ARG A 47 -14.54 -2.47 -11.42
C ARG A 47 -14.26 -3.55 -10.35
N GLN A 48 -13.04 -3.65 -9.89
CA GLN A 48 -12.62 -4.65 -8.91
C GLN A 48 -13.30 -4.42 -7.54
N LEU A 49 -13.43 -3.15 -7.13
CA LEU A 49 -14.14 -2.75 -5.92
C LEU A 49 -15.63 -3.10 -5.99
N ALA A 50 -16.27 -2.88 -7.14
CA ALA A 50 -17.66 -3.24 -7.38
C ALA A 50 -17.88 -4.77 -7.38
N GLU A 51 -17.03 -5.53 -8.09
CA GLU A 51 -17.08 -6.99 -8.11
C GLU A 51 -16.86 -7.62 -6.73
N ALA A 52 -16.14 -6.93 -5.84
CA ALA A 52 -15.90 -7.36 -4.47
C ALA A 52 -16.98 -6.90 -3.46
N ASN A 53 -18.01 -6.16 -3.90
CA ASN A 53 -19.00 -5.50 -3.04
C ASN A 53 -18.34 -4.68 -1.92
N THR A 54 -17.39 -3.79 -2.31
CA THR A 54 -16.56 -3.07 -1.36
C THR A 54 -17.22 -1.78 -0.90
N SER A 55 -17.27 -1.57 0.42
CA SER A 55 -17.53 -0.26 1.02
C SER A 55 -16.23 0.34 1.54
N MET A 56 -15.98 1.62 1.19
CA MET A 56 -14.79 2.34 1.64
C MET A 56 -15.18 3.50 2.56
N HIS A 57 -14.57 3.54 3.74
CA HIS A 57 -14.66 4.68 4.66
C HIS A 57 -13.31 5.39 4.71
N LYS A 58 -13.31 6.72 4.49
CA LYS A 58 -12.10 7.54 4.45
C LYS A 58 -12.22 8.70 5.41
N ASP A 59 -11.23 8.89 6.25
CA ASP A 59 -11.12 10.01 7.18
C ASP A 59 -9.71 10.59 7.14
N PHE A 60 -9.57 11.70 6.44
CA PHE A 60 -8.32 12.45 6.31
C PHE A 60 -8.37 13.80 7.04
N SER A 61 -9.36 14.02 7.92
CA SER A 61 -9.59 15.29 8.60
C SER A 61 -8.44 15.69 9.51
N ALA A 62 -7.83 14.72 10.21
CA ALA A 62 -6.74 14.97 11.13
C ALA A 62 -5.39 15.24 10.43
N LYS A 63 -5.20 14.72 9.21
CA LYS A 63 -4.00 14.96 8.38
C LYS A 63 -4.37 14.87 6.91
N PRO A 64 -4.76 15.97 6.23
CA PRO A 64 -5.30 15.93 4.88
C PRO A 64 -4.25 15.77 3.78
N TYR A 65 -2.99 16.05 4.07
CA TYR A 65 -1.89 15.97 3.09
C TYR A 65 -0.55 15.63 3.73
N ILE A 66 0.40 15.22 2.89
CA ILE A 66 1.80 15.01 3.24
C ILE A 66 2.70 15.52 2.09
N ASN A 67 3.90 16.01 2.41
CA ASN A 67 4.95 16.20 1.39
C ASN A 67 5.67 14.87 1.21
N TYR A 68 5.45 14.23 0.07
CA TYR A 68 5.99 12.90 -0.19
C TYR A 68 6.11 12.63 -1.70
N VAL A 69 6.62 11.46 -2.06
CA VAL A 69 6.67 10.99 -3.44
C VAL A 69 5.30 10.43 -3.83
N TYR A 70 4.61 11.07 -4.78
CA TYR A 70 3.26 10.69 -5.19
C TYR A 70 3.17 9.21 -5.60
N SER A 71 4.07 8.76 -6.48
CA SER A 71 4.07 7.38 -6.98
C SER A 71 4.28 6.33 -5.88
N HIS A 72 5.02 6.65 -4.82
CA HIS A 72 5.15 5.73 -3.68
C HIS A 72 3.84 5.61 -2.89
N LEU A 73 3.17 6.75 -2.60
CA LEU A 73 1.87 6.75 -1.92
C LEU A 73 0.81 6.01 -2.74
N GLU A 74 0.79 6.25 -4.05
CA GLU A 74 -0.11 5.55 -4.97
C GLU A 74 0.14 4.04 -4.94
N ASN A 75 1.40 3.61 -5.02
CA ASN A 75 1.80 2.21 -4.93
C ASN A 75 1.38 1.57 -3.59
N PHE A 76 1.57 2.28 -2.45
CA PHE A 76 1.13 1.77 -1.14
C PHE A 76 -0.36 1.49 -1.13
N LEU A 77 -1.18 2.48 -1.52
CA LEU A 77 -2.63 2.36 -1.46
C LEU A 77 -3.17 1.35 -2.47
N ILE A 78 -2.62 1.28 -3.69
CA ILE A 78 -3.00 0.27 -4.70
C ILE A 78 -2.69 -1.14 -4.19
N ASN A 79 -1.47 -1.37 -3.66
CA ASN A 79 -1.08 -2.67 -3.15
C ASN A 79 -1.96 -3.13 -1.99
N LEU A 80 -2.26 -2.24 -1.03
CA LEU A 80 -3.11 -2.57 0.11
C LEU A 80 -4.56 -2.81 -0.33
N THR A 81 -5.11 -1.97 -1.22
CA THR A 81 -6.48 -2.12 -1.73
C THR A 81 -6.64 -3.41 -2.53
N THR A 82 -5.71 -3.71 -3.44
CA THR A 82 -5.75 -4.95 -4.21
C THR A 82 -5.55 -6.19 -3.34
N ASN A 83 -4.73 -6.10 -2.29
CA ASN A 83 -4.62 -7.18 -1.30
C ASN A 83 -5.93 -7.37 -0.51
N ALA A 84 -6.59 -6.29 -0.07
CA ALA A 84 -7.89 -6.38 0.62
C ALA A 84 -8.96 -7.05 -0.26
N ILE A 85 -9.03 -6.69 -1.55
CA ILE A 85 -9.94 -7.34 -2.52
C ILE A 85 -9.60 -8.82 -2.68
N LYS A 86 -8.34 -9.13 -2.84
CA LYS A 86 -7.83 -10.47 -3.10
C LYS A 86 -8.02 -11.43 -1.93
N TYR A 87 -7.87 -10.91 -0.71
CA TYR A 87 -7.99 -11.65 0.54
C TYR A 87 -9.28 -11.34 1.30
N LYS A 88 -10.35 -10.94 0.56
CA LYS A 88 -11.66 -10.72 1.17
C LYS A 88 -12.20 -11.99 1.81
N HIS A 89 -12.97 -11.83 2.86
CA HIS A 89 -13.67 -12.97 3.47
C HIS A 89 -14.81 -13.45 2.54
N PRO A 90 -14.97 -14.77 2.32
CA PRO A 90 -15.95 -15.29 1.37
C PRO A 90 -17.41 -15.00 1.77
N GLU A 91 -17.71 -14.90 3.07
CA GLU A 91 -19.06 -14.81 3.61
C GLU A 91 -19.52 -13.39 3.97
N ARG A 92 -18.73 -12.36 3.65
CA ARG A 92 -19.12 -10.96 3.95
C ARG A 92 -18.58 -9.97 2.94
N ASP A 93 -19.29 -8.87 2.80
CA ASP A 93 -18.86 -7.75 1.97
C ASP A 93 -17.56 -7.16 2.49
N LEU A 94 -16.70 -6.75 1.56
CA LEU A 94 -15.43 -6.12 1.89
C LEU A 94 -15.67 -4.71 2.44
N LYS A 95 -15.07 -4.43 3.59
CA LYS A 95 -15.03 -3.10 4.20
C LYS A 95 -13.59 -2.66 4.32
N ILE A 96 -13.26 -1.50 3.74
CA ILE A 96 -11.96 -0.87 3.84
C ILE A 96 -12.12 0.46 4.57
N SER A 97 -11.27 0.72 5.55
CA SER A 97 -11.18 2.01 6.24
C SER A 97 -9.78 2.57 6.08
N ILE A 98 -9.67 3.85 5.67
CA ILE A 98 -8.39 4.55 5.55
C ILE A 98 -8.48 5.81 6.39
N LYS A 99 -7.54 5.98 7.33
CA LYS A 99 -7.44 7.17 8.16
C LYS A 99 -6.03 7.73 8.09
N THR A 100 -5.91 9.05 8.24
CA THR A 100 -4.61 9.71 8.36
C THR A 100 -4.57 10.61 9.58
N TYR A 101 -3.46 10.55 10.31
CA TYR A 101 -3.24 11.35 11.50
C TYR A 101 -1.74 11.58 11.75
N GLU A 102 -1.40 12.47 12.67
CA GLU A 102 -0.02 12.68 13.10
C GLU A 102 0.29 11.88 14.37
N LYS A 103 1.49 11.30 14.42
CA LYS A 103 2.04 10.63 15.59
C LYS A 103 3.53 10.95 15.72
N GLY A 104 3.84 11.89 16.61
CA GLY A 104 5.20 12.43 16.74
C GLY A 104 5.65 13.10 15.43
N LEU A 105 6.76 12.65 14.87
CA LEU A 105 7.33 13.17 13.60
C LEU A 105 6.75 12.51 12.34
N PHE A 106 5.76 11.62 12.52
CA PHE A 106 5.22 10.84 11.42
C PHE A 106 3.79 11.26 11.07
N THR A 107 3.50 11.28 9.77
CA THR A 107 2.15 11.11 9.26
C THR A 107 1.86 9.62 9.19
N VAL A 108 0.79 9.17 9.82
CA VAL A 108 0.38 7.76 9.82
C VAL A 108 -0.79 7.59 8.87
N ILE A 109 -0.67 6.62 7.97
CA ILE A 109 -1.80 6.10 7.20
C ILE A 109 -2.21 4.78 7.87
N GLU A 110 -3.40 4.73 8.43
CA GLU A 110 -4.02 3.52 8.94
C GLU A 110 -4.95 2.96 7.86
N PHE A 111 -4.59 1.80 7.32
CA PHE A 111 -5.38 1.08 6.33
C PHE A 111 -5.89 -0.21 6.94
N LYS A 112 -7.21 -0.34 7.05
CA LYS A 112 -7.86 -1.49 7.68
C LYS A 112 -8.82 -2.16 6.71
N ASP A 113 -8.77 -3.48 6.63
CA ASP A 113 -9.74 -4.32 5.95
C ASP A 113 -10.40 -5.33 6.91
N ASN A 114 -11.54 -5.88 6.51
CA ASN A 114 -12.23 -6.96 7.21
C ASN A 114 -12.10 -8.31 6.48
N GLY A 115 -11.00 -8.53 5.77
CA GLY A 115 -10.73 -9.75 5.03
C GLY A 115 -10.50 -10.98 5.91
N ILE A 116 -9.87 -12.00 5.35
CA ILE A 116 -9.60 -13.27 6.05
C ILE A 116 -8.54 -13.15 7.15
N GLY A 117 -7.80 -12.04 7.20
CA GLY A 117 -6.70 -11.84 8.15
C GLY A 117 -5.47 -12.69 7.85
N ILE A 118 -4.43 -12.48 8.66
CA ILE A 118 -3.12 -13.12 8.54
C ILE A 118 -2.75 -13.72 9.90
N ASP A 119 -2.28 -14.96 9.90
CA ASP A 119 -1.66 -15.59 11.06
C ASP A 119 -0.25 -14.99 11.28
N LEU A 120 -0.19 -13.94 12.11
CA LEU A 120 1.06 -13.23 12.40
C LEU A 120 2.02 -14.04 13.27
N GLU A 121 1.58 -15.01 14.05
CA GLU A 121 2.48 -15.90 14.80
C GLU A 121 3.32 -16.73 13.84
N ARG A 122 2.68 -17.21 12.77
CA ARG A 122 3.33 -18.06 11.77
C ARG A 122 4.09 -17.28 10.69
N TYR A 123 3.63 -16.08 10.31
CA TYR A 123 4.09 -15.42 9.08
C TYR A 123 4.76 -14.07 9.28
N ARG A 124 4.85 -13.52 10.50
CA ARG A 124 5.39 -12.17 10.77
C ARG A 124 6.73 -11.91 10.11
N ASP A 125 7.69 -12.80 10.27
CA ASP A 125 9.06 -12.62 9.75
C ASP A 125 9.14 -12.69 8.22
N ARG A 126 8.16 -13.33 7.59
CA ARG A 126 8.09 -13.51 6.14
C ARG A 126 7.12 -12.59 5.44
N LEU A 127 6.25 -11.88 6.18
CA LEU A 127 5.17 -11.08 5.62
C LEU A 127 5.65 -10.05 4.59
N PHE A 128 6.81 -9.49 4.80
CA PHE A 128 7.44 -8.51 3.94
C PHE A 128 8.63 -9.09 3.15
N GLY A 129 8.75 -10.40 3.05
CA GLY A 129 9.79 -11.06 2.28
C GLY A 129 9.52 -11.06 0.79
N LEU A 130 10.57 -11.22 -0.02
CA LEU A 130 10.45 -11.42 -1.46
C LEU A 130 9.74 -12.74 -1.76
N TYR A 131 8.80 -12.72 -2.73
CA TYR A 131 8.10 -13.90 -3.22
C TYR A 131 7.31 -14.68 -2.16
N GLN A 132 6.94 -14.01 -1.04
CA GLN A 132 6.16 -14.65 0.01
C GLN A 132 4.66 -14.67 -0.33
N ARG A 133 4.07 -15.86 -0.20
CA ARG A 133 2.63 -16.12 -0.41
C ARG A 133 2.13 -16.90 0.80
N PHE A 134 1.06 -16.43 1.45
CA PHE A 134 0.53 -17.04 2.68
C PHE A 134 -0.75 -17.84 2.43
N HIS A 135 -1.35 -17.66 1.24
CA HIS A 135 -2.53 -18.40 0.80
C HIS A 135 -2.27 -18.99 -0.57
N SER A 136 -2.20 -20.32 -0.65
CA SER A 136 -1.86 -21.07 -1.88
C SER A 136 -2.90 -20.92 -3.01
N HIS A 137 -4.13 -20.54 -2.66
CA HIS A 137 -5.24 -20.44 -3.59
C HIS A 137 -5.35 -19.07 -4.28
N VAL A 138 -4.46 -18.13 -3.97
CA VAL A 138 -4.58 -16.73 -4.42
C VAL A 138 -3.40 -16.39 -5.32
N GLU A 139 -3.68 -15.97 -6.55
CA GLU A 139 -2.66 -15.56 -7.53
C GLU A 139 -1.91 -14.30 -7.07
N GLY A 140 -0.60 -14.28 -7.27
CA GLY A 140 0.27 -13.13 -7.03
C GLY A 140 1.71 -13.53 -6.76
N LYS A 141 2.62 -12.61 -7.07
CA LYS A 141 4.07 -12.85 -7.02
C LYS A 141 4.69 -12.68 -5.63
N GLY A 142 3.94 -12.15 -4.65
CA GLY A 142 4.45 -11.86 -3.31
C GLY A 142 5.49 -10.72 -3.26
N LEU A 143 5.41 -9.75 -4.17
CA LEU A 143 6.33 -8.61 -4.27
C LEU A 143 5.75 -7.32 -3.71
N GLY A 144 4.42 -7.14 -3.72
CA GLY A 144 3.77 -5.87 -3.40
C GLY A 144 4.11 -5.34 -2.01
N LEU A 145 3.95 -6.15 -0.95
CA LEU A 145 4.26 -5.71 0.42
C LEU A 145 5.77 -5.53 0.65
N TYR A 146 6.61 -6.29 -0.04
CA TYR A 146 8.06 -6.09 -0.02
C TYR A 146 8.42 -4.70 -0.57
N LEU A 147 7.90 -4.34 -1.77
CA LEU A 147 8.14 -3.03 -2.40
C LEU A 147 7.64 -1.88 -1.52
N VAL A 148 6.42 -2.00 -0.99
CA VAL A 148 5.86 -1.02 -0.04
C VAL A 148 6.81 -0.80 1.13
N ARG A 149 7.30 -1.86 1.76
CA ARG A 149 8.24 -1.76 2.88
C ARG A 149 9.56 -1.08 2.49
N GLU A 150 10.15 -1.47 1.36
CA GLU A 150 11.43 -0.91 0.93
C GLU A 150 11.31 0.57 0.55
N GLN A 151 10.22 0.98 -0.10
CA GLN A 151 9.93 2.39 -0.39
C GLN A 151 9.72 3.23 0.88
N ILE A 152 9.03 2.69 1.88
CA ILE A 152 8.84 3.34 3.19
C ILE A 152 10.18 3.51 3.90
N ARG A 153 11.00 2.46 3.94
CA ARG A 153 12.33 2.45 4.59
C ARG A 153 13.31 3.40 3.93
N ALA A 154 13.25 3.52 2.60
CA ALA A 154 14.10 4.44 1.84
C ALA A 154 13.93 5.91 2.25
N HIS A 155 12.84 6.24 2.93
CA HIS A 155 12.53 7.57 3.46
C HIS A 155 12.40 7.59 5.00
N ASP A 156 13.14 6.71 5.68
CA ASP A 156 13.14 6.59 7.15
C ASP A 156 11.75 6.42 7.78
N GLY A 157 10.83 5.85 7.04
CA GLY A 157 9.50 5.48 7.53
C GLY A 157 9.49 4.08 8.16
N ASN A 158 8.33 3.68 8.66
CA ASN A 158 8.11 2.35 9.23
C ASN A 158 6.75 1.79 8.80
N LEU A 159 6.62 0.47 8.80
CA LEU A 159 5.41 -0.26 8.51
C LEU A 159 5.13 -1.26 9.63
N HIS A 160 3.96 -1.13 10.27
CA HIS A 160 3.48 -2.06 11.28
C HIS A 160 2.18 -2.71 10.81
N VAL A 161 1.94 -3.93 11.24
CA VAL A 161 0.74 -4.70 10.90
C VAL A 161 0.15 -5.34 12.13
N GLU A 162 -1.17 -5.26 12.23
CA GLU A 162 -2.00 -5.99 13.19
C GLU A 162 -3.01 -6.81 12.39
N SER A 163 -3.16 -8.08 12.72
CA SER A 163 -4.09 -8.95 12.02
C SER A 163 -4.54 -10.10 12.92
N GLU A 164 -5.78 -10.49 12.72
CA GLU A 164 -6.37 -11.67 13.35
C GLU A 164 -7.10 -12.48 12.30
N VAL A 165 -6.82 -13.80 12.26
CA VAL A 165 -7.46 -14.72 11.31
C VAL A 165 -8.98 -14.67 11.49
N GLY A 166 -9.69 -14.52 10.37
CA GLY A 166 -11.13 -14.38 10.32
C GLY A 166 -11.67 -12.97 10.61
N LYS A 167 -10.84 -12.00 11.07
CA LYS A 167 -11.29 -10.64 11.40
C LYS A 167 -10.83 -9.56 10.41
N GLY A 168 -9.64 -9.75 9.82
CA GLY A 168 -9.06 -8.81 8.87
C GLY A 168 -7.68 -8.32 9.28
N THR A 169 -7.20 -7.29 8.58
CA THR A 169 -5.84 -6.76 8.74
C THR A 169 -5.85 -5.23 8.86
N THR A 170 -4.96 -4.70 9.68
CA THR A 170 -4.70 -3.27 9.78
C THR A 170 -3.21 -3.02 9.52
N PHE A 171 -2.90 -2.22 8.52
CA PHE A 171 -1.56 -1.72 8.24
C PHE A 171 -1.44 -0.29 8.74
N PHE A 172 -0.36 -0.01 9.47
CA PHE A 172 0.02 1.33 9.92
C PHE A 172 1.29 1.74 9.20
N ILE A 173 1.18 2.69 8.28
CA ILE A 173 2.30 3.22 7.50
C ILE A 173 2.73 4.54 8.14
N TYR A 174 3.94 4.58 8.70
CA TYR A 174 4.55 5.75 9.31
C TYR A 174 5.46 6.43 8.31
N LEU A 175 5.11 7.64 7.88
CA LEU A 175 5.83 8.42 6.88
C LEU A 175 6.35 9.71 7.46
N LYS A 176 7.60 10.06 7.17
CA LYS A 176 8.13 11.40 7.45
C LYS A 176 7.72 12.37 6.34
N ASN A 177 7.42 13.62 6.70
CA ASN A 177 7.33 14.68 5.70
C ASN A 177 8.70 14.87 5.05
N LEU A 178 8.75 14.74 3.73
CA LEU A 178 9.99 14.96 2.98
C LEU A 178 10.14 16.45 2.67
N ILE A 179 11.38 16.94 2.73
CA ILE A 179 11.70 18.33 2.42
C ILE A 179 11.98 18.42 0.92
N ASN A 180 11.33 19.35 0.24
CA ASN A 180 11.61 19.64 -1.15
C ASN A 180 12.95 20.41 -1.24
N HIS A 181 14.02 19.76 -1.67
CA HIS A 181 15.35 20.39 -1.76
C HIS A 181 15.43 21.54 -2.76
N THR A 182 14.40 21.76 -3.59
CA THR A 182 14.30 22.87 -4.54
C THR A 182 13.97 24.22 -3.88
N GLU A 183 13.46 24.25 -2.65
CA GLU A 183 13.13 25.51 -1.95
C GLU A 183 14.32 26.12 -1.16
N LYS A 184 15.48 25.48 -1.14
CA LYS A 184 16.68 25.98 -0.44
C LYS A 184 17.64 26.81 -1.31
N MET A 185 17.29 27.13 -2.56
CA MET A 185 18.16 27.87 -3.50
C MET A 185 17.56 29.23 -3.91
N ASN A 186 16.69 29.83 -3.09
CA ASN A 186 16.27 31.24 -3.26
C ASN A 186 16.56 32.03 -2.00
#